data_43454c78b42f690eb6a3c54213dac438
#
_entry.id   43454c78b42f690eb6a3c54213dac438
#
_cell.length_a   1.000
_cell.length_b   1.000
_cell.length_c   1.000
_cell.angle_alpha   90.00
_cell.angle_beta   90.00
_cell.angle_gamma   90.00
#
_symmetry.space_group_name_H-M   'P 1'
#
loop_
_entity.id
_entity.type
_entity.pdbx_description
1 polymer ?
#
loop_
_entity_poly.entity_id
_entity_poly.type
_entity_poly.pdbx_seq_one_letter_code
_entity_poly.pdbx_strand_id
1 'polypeptide(L)'
;ETLQVQADGTVNLPGKRHNFCYSSPVMRRKVKQIDRALAQRFGKKENVILWHISNEFGGNFKDSTCHCEKCQKKFREWLKNKYGTLDKLNASWWTGFWSHKYTDWDQIHSPSPQGECLTTALTLDWKRFSSEQITDFCKMEADALREFSDLPTTTNMMGFFKGVDYNTLKNAVDIISWDNYPFWHERKDEVPEAVYTSAGNALMRSLKREPFLLMESTPSSVSWRSHNPLKRPGMHMLSSMQAVAHGADSVQYFQWRKSRGGYEKFHGAVVDHKNGSDTRTFREVTEVGKRLEHLSGGIKTFLNRAKAAIVFDWENWWAVEDTSGPRQDLDYVKCVTDHYRAFWECGLDVDFVSMDDDFSGYRL
;
A
#
# COMPACT_ATOMS: atom_id res chain seq x y z
N GLU A 1 7.71 1.57 -24.95
CA GLU A 1 7.32 2.93 -24.57
C GLU A 1 6.60 3.00 -23.22
N THR A 2 5.85 1.96 -22.87
CA THR A 2 5.09 1.87 -21.61
C THR A 2 5.79 1.04 -20.54
N LEU A 3 6.81 0.26 -20.88
CA LEU A 3 7.46 -0.68 -19.98
C LEU A 3 8.33 0.04 -18.95
N GLN A 4 8.39 -0.53 -17.77
CA GLN A 4 9.25 -0.11 -16.68
C GLN A 4 10.70 -0.54 -16.94
N VAL A 5 11.64 0.30 -16.53
CA VAL A 5 13.08 0.03 -16.53
C VAL A 5 13.56 -0.01 -15.09
N GLN A 6 14.32 -1.05 -14.72
CA GLN A 6 14.90 -1.20 -13.39
C GLN A 6 16.16 -0.33 -13.23
N ALA A 7 16.65 -0.19 -11.99
CA ALA A 7 17.83 0.62 -11.68
C ALA A 7 19.10 0.18 -12.42
N ASP A 8 19.21 -1.11 -12.78
CA ASP A 8 20.33 -1.70 -13.54
C ASP A 8 20.17 -1.54 -15.07
N GLY A 9 19.11 -0.87 -15.54
CA GLY A 9 18.78 -0.69 -16.96
C GLY A 9 17.97 -1.84 -17.57
N THR A 10 17.66 -2.88 -16.83
CA THR A 10 16.85 -4.01 -17.32
C THR A 10 15.42 -3.57 -17.59
N VAL A 11 14.88 -3.91 -18.76
CA VAL A 11 13.49 -3.62 -19.13
C VAL A 11 12.60 -4.75 -18.64
N ASN A 12 11.54 -4.42 -17.91
CA ASN A 12 10.52 -5.37 -17.51
C ASN A 12 9.64 -5.75 -18.71
N LEU A 13 9.76 -7.00 -19.14
CA LEU A 13 8.95 -7.50 -20.27
C LEU A 13 7.49 -7.75 -19.84
N PRO A 14 6.52 -7.75 -20.80
CA PRO A 14 5.15 -8.17 -20.52
C PRO A 14 5.11 -9.59 -19.95
N GLY A 15 4.20 -9.83 -19.00
CA GLY A 15 3.99 -11.16 -18.39
C GLY A 15 4.01 -11.18 -16.87
N LYS A 16 4.63 -10.21 -16.21
CA LYS A 16 4.47 -9.94 -14.76
C LYS A 16 3.45 -8.83 -14.56
N ARG A 17 2.88 -8.75 -13.36
CA ARG A 17 2.04 -7.60 -12.95
C ARG A 17 2.90 -6.33 -12.85
N HIS A 18 2.24 -5.16 -13.01
CA HIS A 18 2.85 -3.84 -12.78
C HIS A 18 4.16 -3.61 -13.54
N ASN A 19 4.22 -4.04 -14.80
CA ASN A 19 5.40 -3.89 -15.63
C ASN A 19 5.45 -2.58 -16.42
N PHE A 20 4.58 -1.63 -16.10
CA PHE A 20 4.44 -0.37 -16.81
C PHE A 20 4.99 0.83 -16.02
N CYS A 21 5.35 1.86 -16.75
CA CYS A 21 5.84 3.12 -16.21
C CYS A 21 4.69 4.10 -15.95
N TYR A 22 4.51 4.54 -14.71
CA TYR A 22 3.51 5.54 -14.32
C TYR A 22 3.72 6.92 -14.97
N SER A 23 4.94 7.21 -15.42
CA SER A 23 5.25 8.44 -16.17
C SER A 23 4.99 8.35 -17.67
N SER A 24 4.64 7.18 -18.21
CA SER A 24 4.40 7.01 -19.65
C SER A 24 3.16 7.78 -20.11
N PRO A 25 3.28 8.74 -21.06
CA PRO A 25 2.12 9.46 -21.58
C PRO A 25 1.13 8.54 -22.30
N VAL A 26 1.61 7.49 -22.95
CA VAL A 26 0.78 6.50 -23.64
C VAL A 26 -0.04 5.71 -22.63
N MET A 27 0.59 5.23 -21.55
CA MET A 27 -0.10 4.49 -20.50
C MET A 27 -1.18 5.37 -19.86
N ARG A 28 -0.83 6.58 -19.44
CA ARG A 28 -1.77 7.55 -18.85
C ARG A 28 -2.97 7.82 -19.74
N ARG A 29 -2.73 8.06 -21.02
CA ARG A 29 -3.82 8.30 -21.97
C ARG A 29 -4.75 7.09 -22.10
N LYS A 30 -4.19 5.87 -22.18
CA LYS A 30 -4.98 4.63 -22.35
C LYS A 30 -5.77 4.29 -21.09
N VAL A 31 -5.18 4.43 -19.93
CA VAL A 31 -5.86 4.22 -18.65
C VAL A 31 -6.99 5.23 -18.49
N LYS A 32 -6.73 6.53 -18.69
CA LYS A 32 -7.78 7.55 -18.65
C LYS A 32 -8.93 7.26 -19.62
N GLN A 33 -8.66 6.71 -20.82
CA GLN A 33 -9.70 6.33 -21.78
C GLN A 33 -10.59 5.21 -21.28
N ILE A 34 -10.01 4.17 -20.65
CA ILE A 34 -10.79 3.05 -20.13
C ILE A 34 -11.61 3.44 -18.90
N ASP A 35 -11.05 4.22 -17.99
CA ASP A 35 -11.74 4.70 -16.78
C ASP A 35 -12.98 5.53 -17.16
N ARG A 36 -12.83 6.46 -18.09
CA ARG A 36 -13.94 7.25 -18.62
C ARG A 36 -15.03 6.35 -19.24
N ALA A 37 -14.64 5.37 -20.04
CA ALA A 37 -15.59 4.44 -20.67
C ALA A 37 -16.34 3.59 -19.64
N LEU A 38 -15.63 3.13 -18.58
CA LEU A 38 -16.24 2.39 -17.48
C LEU A 38 -17.21 3.28 -16.69
N ALA A 39 -16.82 4.50 -16.34
CA ALA A 39 -17.66 5.44 -15.59
C ALA A 39 -18.89 5.87 -16.41
N GLN A 40 -18.75 6.13 -17.71
CA GLN A 40 -19.89 6.40 -18.60
C GLN A 40 -20.89 5.25 -18.63
N ARG A 41 -20.41 4.01 -18.64
CA ARG A 41 -21.26 2.83 -18.74
C ARG A 41 -21.89 2.42 -17.41
N PHE A 42 -21.16 2.52 -16.32
CA PHE A 42 -21.52 1.92 -15.05
C PHE A 42 -21.72 2.92 -13.91
N GLY A 43 -21.26 4.16 -14.03
CA GLY A 43 -21.22 5.15 -12.96
C GLY A 43 -22.58 5.56 -12.39
N LYS A 44 -23.68 5.28 -13.11
CA LYS A 44 -25.06 5.54 -12.67
C LYS A 44 -25.88 4.27 -12.42
N LYS A 45 -25.23 3.11 -12.32
CA LYS A 45 -25.89 1.84 -12.04
C LYS A 45 -26.10 1.68 -10.53
N GLU A 46 -27.33 1.42 -10.11
CA GLU A 46 -27.70 1.29 -8.70
C GLU A 46 -26.94 0.21 -7.92
N ASN A 47 -26.46 -0.81 -8.60
CA ASN A 47 -25.69 -1.91 -8.01
C ASN A 47 -24.18 -1.65 -7.98
N VAL A 48 -23.70 -0.49 -8.42
CA VAL A 48 -22.31 -0.05 -8.27
C VAL A 48 -22.25 0.93 -7.10
N ILE A 49 -21.45 0.64 -6.09
CA ILE A 49 -21.39 1.42 -4.85
C ILE A 49 -20.08 2.19 -4.67
N LEU A 50 -19.02 1.75 -5.32
CA LEU A 50 -17.71 2.41 -5.30
C LEU A 50 -16.86 1.96 -6.50
N TRP A 51 -15.79 2.70 -6.77
CA TRP A 51 -14.75 2.38 -7.75
C TRP A 51 -13.49 1.92 -7.04
N HIS A 52 -13.04 0.70 -7.37
CA HIS A 52 -11.71 0.23 -7.00
C HIS A 52 -10.73 0.58 -8.13
N ILE A 53 -9.83 1.53 -7.86
CA ILE A 53 -8.87 2.05 -8.85
C ILE A 53 -7.64 1.15 -8.85
N SER A 54 -7.27 0.65 -10.03
CA SER A 54 -6.09 -0.18 -10.23
C SER A 54 -5.97 -1.32 -9.20
N ASN A 55 -4.77 -1.73 -8.85
CA ASN A 55 -4.52 -2.74 -7.82
C ASN A 55 -3.11 -2.59 -7.25
N GLU A 56 -2.98 -2.55 -5.92
CA GLU A 56 -1.71 -2.58 -5.19
C GLU A 56 -0.62 -1.71 -5.83
N PHE A 57 -0.85 -0.41 -5.93
CA PHE A 57 0.09 0.53 -6.56
C PHE A 57 1.52 0.36 -6.05
N GLY A 58 2.49 0.26 -6.97
CA GLY A 58 3.89 0.06 -6.65
C GLY A 58 4.27 -1.36 -6.24
N GLY A 59 3.29 -2.26 -6.03
CA GLY A 59 3.54 -3.64 -5.62
C GLY A 59 4.21 -4.51 -6.68
N ASN A 60 4.78 -5.62 -6.22
CA ASN A 60 5.47 -6.65 -7.02
C ASN A 60 6.81 -6.24 -7.66
N PHE A 61 7.35 -5.06 -7.36
CA PHE A 61 8.68 -4.65 -7.77
C PHE A 61 9.55 -4.37 -6.57
N LYS A 62 10.82 -4.70 -6.68
CA LYS A 62 11.79 -4.55 -5.59
C LYS A 62 11.84 -3.11 -5.06
N ASP A 63 11.65 -2.11 -5.94
CA ASP A 63 11.82 -0.70 -5.60
C ASP A 63 10.62 0.17 -5.98
N SER A 64 9.51 -0.38 -6.48
CA SER A 64 8.31 0.36 -6.93
C SER A 64 8.55 1.52 -7.91
N THR A 65 9.75 1.63 -8.45
CA THR A 65 10.25 2.78 -9.23
C THR A 65 10.56 2.40 -10.67
N CYS A 66 10.55 3.37 -11.56
CA CYS A 66 10.90 3.19 -12.98
C CYS A 66 12.02 4.15 -13.38
N HIS A 67 13.14 3.61 -13.82
CA HIS A 67 14.35 4.37 -14.16
C HIS A 67 14.46 4.70 -15.66
N CYS A 68 13.35 4.62 -16.42
CA CYS A 68 13.37 4.96 -17.86
C CYS A 68 13.63 6.46 -18.10
N GLU A 69 14.02 6.81 -19.32
CA GLU A 69 14.35 8.18 -19.71
C GLU A 69 13.23 9.20 -19.40
N LYS A 70 11.97 8.80 -19.50
CA LYS A 70 10.83 9.66 -19.15
C LYS A 70 10.83 10.01 -17.65
N CYS A 71 11.14 9.03 -16.80
CA CYS A 71 11.25 9.25 -15.35
C CYS A 71 12.49 10.06 -15.01
N GLN A 72 13.61 9.84 -15.69
CA GLN A 72 14.83 10.66 -15.53
C GLN A 72 14.53 12.15 -15.81
N LYS A 73 13.88 12.43 -16.94
CA LYS A 73 13.51 13.79 -17.31
C LYS A 73 12.56 14.42 -16.29
N LYS A 74 11.49 13.72 -15.90
CA LYS A 74 10.54 14.22 -14.91
C LYS A 74 11.18 14.43 -13.54
N PHE A 75 12.13 13.56 -13.16
CA PHE A 75 12.86 13.71 -11.91
C PHE A 75 13.70 15.00 -11.89
N ARG A 76 14.43 15.28 -12.97
CA ARG A 76 15.17 16.55 -13.09
C ARG A 76 14.25 17.78 -13.05
N GLU A 77 13.07 17.71 -13.66
CA GLU A 77 12.05 18.77 -13.57
C GLU A 77 11.53 18.92 -12.14
N TRP A 78 11.26 17.82 -11.45
CA TRP A 78 10.84 17.80 -10.04
C TRP A 78 11.92 18.41 -9.12
N LEU A 79 13.19 18.06 -9.32
CA LEU A 79 14.31 18.64 -8.57
C LEU A 79 14.45 20.15 -8.82
N LYS A 80 14.29 20.62 -10.07
CA LYS A 80 14.27 22.04 -10.39
C LYS A 80 13.19 22.79 -9.64
N ASN A 81 12.00 22.21 -9.55
CA ASN A 81 10.87 22.79 -8.81
C ASN A 81 11.16 22.83 -7.31
N LYS A 82 11.74 21.76 -6.74
CA LYS A 82 12.03 21.66 -5.32
C LYS A 82 13.16 22.60 -4.86
N TYR A 83 14.26 22.63 -5.58
CA TYR A 83 15.47 23.32 -5.16
C TYR A 83 15.66 24.69 -5.84
N GLY A 84 15.09 24.92 -7.00
CA GLY A 84 15.22 26.13 -7.80
C GLY A 84 16.57 26.24 -8.50
N THR A 85 17.69 26.04 -7.79
CA THR A 85 19.05 26.14 -8.35
C THR A 85 19.91 24.93 -8.00
N LEU A 86 20.91 24.64 -8.86
CA LEU A 86 21.89 23.59 -8.61
C LEU A 86 22.73 23.85 -7.35
N ASP A 87 23.03 25.11 -7.03
CA ASP A 87 23.79 25.42 -5.81
C ASP A 87 23.00 25.05 -4.55
N LYS A 88 21.69 25.29 -4.50
CA LYS A 88 20.82 24.85 -3.40
C LYS A 88 20.72 23.33 -3.32
N LEU A 89 20.57 22.65 -4.45
CA LEU A 89 20.58 21.20 -4.50
C LEU A 89 21.91 20.64 -3.99
N ASN A 90 23.02 21.12 -4.53
CA ASN A 90 24.36 20.69 -4.14
C ASN A 90 24.62 20.89 -2.64
N ALA A 91 24.19 22.01 -2.08
CA ALA A 91 24.30 22.30 -0.65
C ALA A 91 23.43 21.32 0.18
N SER A 92 22.18 21.08 -0.25
CA SER A 92 21.26 20.17 0.46
C SER A 92 21.70 18.73 0.40
N TRP A 93 22.26 18.27 -0.71
CA TRP A 93 22.73 16.90 -0.90
C TRP A 93 24.16 16.67 -0.43
N TRP A 94 24.87 17.70 0.00
CA TRP A 94 26.30 17.62 0.38
C TRP A 94 27.20 17.06 -0.73
N THR A 95 26.92 17.38 -1.99
CA THR A 95 27.60 16.82 -3.15
C THR A 95 29.09 17.21 -3.24
N GLY A 96 29.54 18.17 -2.45
CA GLY A 96 30.97 18.46 -2.29
C GLY A 96 31.81 17.30 -1.72
N PHE A 97 31.16 16.34 -1.01
CA PHE A 97 31.81 15.12 -0.56
C PHE A 97 32.20 14.26 -1.78
N TRP A 98 33.45 13.82 -1.83
CA TRP A 98 34.04 13.12 -2.97
C TRP A 98 33.95 13.85 -4.31
N SER A 99 33.79 15.18 -4.28
CA SER A 99 33.72 16.01 -5.49
C SER A 99 32.56 15.68 -6.45
N HIS A 100 31.42 15.27 -5.91
CA HIS A 100 30.22 14.92 -6.69
C HIS A 100 29.36 16.13 -7.06
N LYS A 101 29.89 17.36 -7.01
CA LYS A 101 29.15 18.58 -7.28
C LYS A 101 28.61 18.60 -8.71
N TYR A 102 27.28 18.72 -8.85
CA TYR A 102 26.61 18.87 -10.13
C TYR A 102 26.77 20.32 -10.64
N THR A 103 27.08 20.47 -11.92
CA THR A 103 27.21 21.74 -12.62
C THR A 103 26.15 21.92 -13.70
N ASP A 104 25.47 20.84 -14.07
CA ASP A 104 24.32 20.81 -14.97
C ASP A 104 23.27 19.83 -14.45
N TRP A 105 21.99 20.14 -14.68
CA TRP A 105 20.86 19.28 -14.30
C TRP A 105 20.87 17.93 -15.02
N ASP A 106 21.39 17.89 -16.25
CA ASP A 106 21.45 16.68 -17.06
C ASP A 106 22.49 15.65 -16.56
N GLN A 107 23.39 16.07 -15.66
CA GLN A 107 24.31 15.17 -14.94
C GLN A 107 23.59 14.35 -13.84
N ILE A 108 22.38 14.74 -13.44
CA ILE A 108 21.66 14.06 -12.39
C ILE A 108 20.86 12.90 -12.99
N HIS A 109 21.16 11.68 -12.53
CA HIS A 109 20.45 10.45 -12.85
C HIS A 109 19.79 9.90 -11.59
N SER A 110 18.80 9.01 -11.78
CA SER A 110 18.24 8.21 -10.68
C SER A 110 19.31 7.33 -10.03
N PRO A 111 19.17 6.96 -8.75
CA PRO A 111 20.09 6.02 -8.11
C PRO A 111 20.26 4.74 -8.94
N SER A 112 21.49 4.29 -9.15
CA SER A 112 21.78 3.13 -9.99
C SER A 112 23.03 2.43 -9.51
N PRO A 113 23.08 1.09 -9.56
CA PRO A 113 24.29 0.31 -9.25
C PRO A 113 25.48 0.64 -10.16
N GLN A 114 25.23 1.16 -11.36
CA GLN A 114 26.26 1.56 -12.33
C GLN A 114 26.68 3.02 -12.20
N GLY A 115 26.00 3.80 -11.36
CA GLY A 115 26.21 5.21 -11.17
C GLY A 115 26.24 5.61 -9.70
N GLU A 116 25.66 6.76 -9.40
CA GLU A 116 25.53 7.23 -8.03
C GLU A 116 24.42 6.47 -7.30
N CYS A 117 24.73 5.86 -6.17
CA CYS A 117 23.76 5.18 -5.31
C CYS A 117 24.07 5.35 -3.81
N LEU A 118 25.12 6.09 -3.46
CA LEU A 118 25.55 6.28 -2.08
C LEU A 118 25.12 7.62 -1.50
N THR A 119 24.73 8.56 -2.35
CA THR A 119 24.19 9.86 -1.91
C THR A 119 22.77 9.65 -1.39
N THR A 120 22.62 9.54 -0.06
CA THR A 120 21.32 9.28 0.60
C THR A 120 20.25 10.30 0.19
N ALA A 121 20.61 11.57 0.05
CA ALA A 121 19.68 12.62 -0.37
C ALA A 121 19.13 12.40 -1.79
N LEU A 122 19.95 11.92 -2.73
CA LEU A 122 19.49 11.51 -4.07
C LEU A 122 18.51 10.34 -3.99
N THR A 123 18.84 9.31 -3.22
CA THR A 123 17.99 8.12 -3.06
C THR A 123 16.65 8.49 -2.42
N LEU A 124 16.66 9.35 -1.41
CA LEU A 124 15.47 9.81 -0.73
C LEU A 124 14.58 10.66 -1.67
N ASP A 125 15.17 11.60 -2.40
CA ASP A 125 14.42 12.40 -3.38
C ASP A 125 13.88 11.58 -4.55
N TRP A 126 14.60 10.54 -4.96
CA TRP A 126 14.09 9.59 -5.96
C TRP A 126 12.86 8.82 -5.47
N LYS A 127 12.84 8.39 -4.20
CA LYS A 127 11.69 7.72 -3.59
C LYS A 127 10.51 8.66 -3.42
N ARG A 128 10.74 9.91 -2.98
CA ARG A 128 9.70 10.95 -2.93
C ARG A 128 9.06 11.16 -4.30
N PHE A 129 9.89 11.45 -5.30
CA PHE A 129 9.44 11.61 -6.68
C PHE A 129 8.66 10.41 -7.19
N SER A 130 9.14 9.20 -6.94
CA SER A 130 8.48 7.96 -7.41
C SER A 130 7.12 7.75 -6.74
N SER A 131 7.02 8.00 -5.44
CA SER A 131 5.77 7.92 -4.70
C SER A 131 4.76 8.98 -5.18
N GLU A 132 5.22 10.21 -5.42
CA GLU A 132 4.37 11.27 -5.99
C GLU A 132 3.88 10.93 -7.41
N GLN A 133 4.71 10.29 -8.25
CA GLN A 133 4.28 9.85 -9.60
C GLN A 133 3.19 8.78 -9.53
N ILE A 134 3.23 7.90 -8.55
CA ILE A 134 2.19 6.88 -8.29
C ILE A 134 0.91 7.57 -7.80
N THR A 135 1.02 8.45 -6.84
CA THR A 135 -0.12 9.23 -6.31
C THR A 135 -0.80 10.07 -7.41
N ASP A 136 -0.02 10.76 -8.24
CA ASP A 136 -0.53 11.54 -9.37
C ASP A 136 -1.19 10.64 -10.44
N PHE A 137 -0.69 9.43 -10.63
CA PHE A 137 -1.33 8.46 -11.51
C PHE A 137 -2.67 7.99 -10.95
N CYS A 138 -2.74 7.61 -9.68
CA CYS A 138 -3.98 7.23 -8.99
C CYS A 138 -5.01 8.38 -9.05
N LYS A 139 -4.58 9.60 -8.77
CA LYS A 139 -5.44 10.80 -8.86
C LYS A 139 -5.99 10.99 -10.27
N MET A 140 -5.18 10.80 -11.30
CA MET A 140 -5.62 10.89 -12.70
C MET A 140 -6.73 9.88 -13.02
N GLU A 141 -6.64 8.64 -12.50
CA GLU A 141 -7.69 7.62 -12.66
C GLU A 141 -8.96 8.04 -11.93
N ALA A 142 -8.85 8.48 -10.66
CA ALA A 142 -9.99 8.97 -9.89
C ALA A 142 -10.70 10.16 -10.59
N ASP A 143 -9.92 11.13 -11.07
CA ASP A 143 -10.46 12.29 -11.78
C ASP A 143 -11.17 11.90 -13.08
N ALA A 144 -10.65 10.88 -13.80
CA ALA A 144 -11.28 10.37 -15.01
C ALA A 144 -12.64 9.67 -14.75
N LEU A 145 -12.73 8.95 -13.63
CA LEU A 145 -13.98 8.34 -13.17
C LEU A 145 -15.01 9.41 -12.76
N ARG A 146 -14.57 10.44 -12.02
CA ARG A 146 -15.41 11.53 -11.52
C ARG A 146 -16.02 12.40 -12.62
N GLU A 147 -15.51 12.35 -13.86
CA GLU A 147 -16.16 13.03 -14.99
C GLU A 147 -17.58 12.51 -15.25
N PHE A 148 -17.92 11.27 -14.86
CA PHE A 148 -19.19 10.60 -15.16
C PHE A 148 -19.85 9.88 -13.98
N SER A 149 -19.23 9.92 -12.79
CA SER A 149 -19.70 9.19 -11.61
C SER A 149 -19.38 9.96 -10.34
N ASP A 150 -20.36 10.04 -9.45
CA ASP A 150 -20.22 10.63 -8.11
C ASP A 150 -19.90 9.56 -7.03
N LEU A 151 -19.70 8.32 -7.44
CA LEU A 151 -19.40 7.21 -6.54
C LEU A 151 -17.97 7.36 -5.95
N PRO A 152 -17.79 7.00 -4.68
CA PRO A 152 -16.49 7.09 -4.04
C PRO A 152 -15.46 6.16 -4.71
N THR A 153 -14.20 6.55 -4.57
CA THR A 153 -13.05 5.82 -5.09
C THR A 153 -12.21 5.23 -3.94
N THR A 154 -11.61 4.07 -4.19
CA THR A 154 -10.64 3.43 -3.31
C THR A 154 -9.55 2.73 -4.12
N THR A 155 -8.44 2.40 -3.47
CA THR A 155 -7.43 1.47 -3.98
C THR A 155 -6.86 0.67 -2.83
N ASN A 156 -6.52 -0.60 -3.07
CA ASN A 156 -6.02 -1.48 -2.04
C ASN A 156 -4.54 -1.21 -1.71
N MET A 157 -4.29 -0.82 -0.47
CA MET A 157 -2.97 -0.62 0.10
C MET A 157 -2.42 -1.95 0.67
N MET A 158 -1.13 -2.03 0.95
CA MET A 158 -0.48 -3.27 1.38
C MET A 158 0.08 -3.18 2.81
N GLY A 159 -0.54 -2.40 3.69
CA GLY A 159 -0.11 -2.22 5.07
C GLY A 159 1.23 -1.49 5.18
N PHE A 160 2.19 -2.07 5.90
CA PHE A 160 3.55 -1.55 5.98
C PHE A 160 4.32 -1.83 4.68
N PHE A 161 4.03 -1.06 3.66
CA PHE A 161 4.64 -1.18 2.35
C PHE A 161 5.59 -0.01 2.06
N LYS A 162 6.87 -0.33 1.83
CA LYS A 162 7.94 0.68 1.69
C LYS A 162 7.87 1.47 0.38
N GLY A 163 7.21 0.94 -0.65
CA GLY A 163 7.31 1.45 -2.02
C GLY A 163 6.50 2.71 -2.32
N VAL A 164 5.53 3.07 -1.47
CA VAL A 164 4.65 4.24 -1.67
C VAL A 164 4.35 4.87 -0.31
N ASP A 165 4.47 6.17 -0.23
CA ASP A 165 4.03 6.93 0.93
C ASP A 165 2.50 7.06 0.92
N TYR A 166 1.84 6.40 1.85
CA TYR A 166 0.39 6.44 1.97
C TYR A 166 -0.14 7.74 2.57
N ASN A 167 0.69 8.56 3.22
CA ASN A 167 0.28 9.90 3.64
C ASN A 167 0.02 10.82 2.44
N THR A 168 0.68 10.57 1.31
CA THR A 168 0.37 11.25 0.05
C THR A 168 -0.74 10.54 -0.72
N LEU A 169 -0.69 9.22 -0.86
CA LEU A 169 -1.66 8.43 -1.64
C LEU A 169 -3.08 8.53 -1.10
N LYS A 170 -3.27 8.64 0.23
CA LYS A 170 -4.60 8.80 0.86
C LYS A 170 -5.43 9.95 0.29
N ASN A 171 -4.77 10.97 -0.25
CA ASN A 171 -5.43 12.15 -0.82
C ASN A 171 -5.96 11.93 -2.25
N ALA A 172 -5.57 10.84 -2.90
CA ALA A 172 -6.03 10.50 -4.25
C ALA A 172 -7.32 9.68 -4.27
N VAL A 173 -7.74 9.13 -3.13
CA VAL A 173 -8.93 8.27 -2.98
C VAL A 173 -9.85 8.77 -1.88
N ASP A 174 -11.12 8.38 -1.94
CA ASP A 174 -12.12 8.78 -0.95
C ASP A 174 -12.10 7.86 0.28
N ILE A 175 -11.97 6.56 0.07
CA ILE A 175 -12.02 5.52 1.11
C ILE A 175 -10.67 4.79 1.16
N ILE A 176 -10.15 4.57 2.36
CA ILE A 176 -8.96 3.72 2.56
C ILE A 176 -9.39 2.25 2.47
N SER A 177 -8.63 1.47 1.74
CA SER A 177 -8.76 0.02 1.74
C SER A 177 -7.38 -0.65 1.68
N TRP A 178 -7.30 -1.90 2.15
CA TRP A 178 -6.03 -2.62 2.14
C TRP A 178 -6.20 -4.13 2.07
N ASP A 179 -5.11 -4.79 1.72
CA ASP A 179 -5.00 -6.24 1.60
C ASP A 179 -4.21 -6.79 2.76
N ASN A 180 -4.80 -7.77 3.44
CA ASN A 180 -4.17 -8.38 4.60
C ASN A 180 -4.18 -9.90 4.52
N TYR A 181 -3.00 -10.47 4.47
CA TYR A 181 -2.75 -11.89 4.38
C TYR A 181 -1.78 -12.34 5.48
N PRO A 182 -2.21 -12.43 6.74
CA PRO A 182 -1.35 -12.81 7.86
C PRO A 182 -0.71 -14.19 7.70
N PHE A 183 0.43 -14.39 8.37
CA PHE A 183 1.16 -15.67 8.41
C PHE A 183 0.63 -16.60 9.49
N TRP A 184 -0.69 -16.74 9.57
CA TRP A 184 -1.30 -17.61 10.55
C TRP A 184 -0.73 -19.04 10.45
N HIS A 185 -0.32 -19.61 11.61
CA HIS A 185 0.18 -20.98 11.79
C HIS A 185 1.60 -21.28 11.29
N GLU A 186 2.38 -20.31 10.88
CA GLU A 186 3.78 -20.53 10.52
C GLU A 186 4.72 -20.54 11.73
N ARG A 187 4.30 -19.93 12.83
CA ARG A 187 5.06 -19.80 14.07
C ARG A 187 4.36 -20.53 15.22
N LYS A 188 5.16 -20.97 16.22
CA LYS A 188 4.62 -21.56 17.46
C LYS A 188 3.87 -20.51 18.31
N ASP A 189 4.31 -19.26 18.25
CA ASP A 189 3.70 -18.12 18.89
C ASP A 189 3.06 -17.23 17.82
N GLU A 190 1.75 -17.06 17.87
CA GLU A 190 0.97 -16.25 16.93
C GLU A 190 0.77 -14.80 17.41
N VAL A 191 1.20 -14.45 18.62
CA VAL A 191 1.06 -13.10 19.17
C VAL A 191 1.79 -12.05 18.32
N PRO A 192 3.02 -12.27 17.87
CA PRO A 192 3.70 -11.31 16.99
C PRO A 192 2.92 -11.02 15.70
N GLU A 193 2.29 -12.04 15.12
CA GLU A 193 1.47 -11.87 13.91
C GLU A 193 0.17 -11.11 14.20
N ALA A 194 -0.46 -11.40 15.35
CA ALA A 194 -1.65 -10.68 15.79
C ALA A 194 -1.34 -9.19 16.04
N VAL A 195 -0.20 -8.89 16.66
CA VAL A 195 0.28 -7.51 16.89
C VAL A 195 0.55 -6.80 15.56
N TYR A 196 1.29 -7.43 14.64
CA TYR A 196 1.61 -6.86 13.34
C TYR A 196 0.34 -6.56 12.52
N THR A 197 -0.61 -7.50 12.51
CA THR A 197 -1.91 -7.33 11.86
C THR A 197 -2.73 -6.21 12.50
N SER A 198 -2.75 -6.13 13.83
CA SER A 198 -3.40 -5.03 14.57
C SER A 198 -2.79 -3.68 14.22
N ALA A 199 -1.46 -3.60 14.19
CA ALA A 199 -0.74 -2.38 13.81
C ALA A 199 -1.07 -1.95 12.37
N GLY A 200 -1.12 -2.89 11.42
CA GLY A 200 -1.54 -2.61 10.04
C GLY A 200 -2.97 -2.07 9.94
N ASN A 201 -3.91 -2.69 10.65
CA ASN A 201 -5.29 -2.18 10.72
C ASN A 201 -5.34 -0.77 11.34
N ALA A 202 -4.61 -0.53 12.42
CA ALA A 202 -4.53 0.79 13.06
C ALA A 202 -3.94 1.83 12.13
N LEU A 203 -2.88 1.49 11.37
CA LEU A 203 -2.30 2.36 10.34
C LEU A 203 -3.34 2.76 9.30
N MET A 204 -4.08 1.80 8.74
CA MET A 204 -5.09 2.09 7.71
C MET A 204 -6.22 2.99 8.25
N ARG A 205 -6.74 2.71 9.44
CA ARG A 205 -7.71 3.58 10.10
C ARG A 205 -7.16 5.00 10.28
N SER A 206 -5.91 5.11 10.71
CA SER A 206 -5.29 6.40 11.06
C SER A 206 -5.07 7.32 9.86
N LEU A 207 -4.87 6.77 8.66
CA LEU A 207 -4.60 7.56 7.44
C LEU A 207 -5.64 8.65 7.19
N LYS A 208 -6.93 8.35 7.44
CA LYS A 208 -8.04 9.33 7.33
C LYS A 208 -8.80 9.51 8.64
N ARG A 209 -8.47 8.76 9.69
CA ARG A 209 -9.24 8.68 10.94
C ARG A 209 -10.71 8.33 10.70
N GLU A 210 -10.93 7.43 9.75
CA GLU A 210 -12.23 6.95 9.29
C GLU A 210 -12.20 5.42 9.15
N PRO A 211 -13.36 4.75 9.08
CA PRO A 211 -13.43 3.34 8.75
C PRO A 211 -12.71 3.04 7.43
N PHE A 212 -12.14 1.84 7.35
CA PHE A 212 -11.47 1.36 6.15
C PHE A 212 -12.11 0.05 5.66
N LEU A 213 -11.81 -0.34 4.43
CA LEU A 213 -12.24 -1.61 3.88
C LEU A 213 -11.09 -2.63 3.94
N LEU A 214 -11.33 -3.81 4.52
CA LEU A 214 -10.46 -4.95 4.28
C LEU A 214 -10.79 -5.49 2.88
N MET A 215 -10.06 -4.99 1.87
CA MET A 215 -10.39 -5.21 0.46
C MET A 215 -10.06 -6.62 0.01
N GLU A 216 -8.91 -7.13 0.45
CA GLU A 216 -8.51 -8.50 0.17
C GLU A 216 -8.09 -9.23 1.45
N SER A 217 -8.61 -10.43 1.59
CA SER A 217 -8.14 -11.42 2.55
C SER A 217 -8.39 -12.82 1.98
N THR A 218 -7.65 -13.83 2.46
CA THR A 218 -7.95 -15.18 2.04
C THR A 218 -8.98 -15.85 2.96
N PRO A 219 -9.98 -16.55 2.43
CA PRO A 219 -10.88 -17.34 3.27
C PRO A 219 -10.20 -18.61 3.84
N SER A 220 -9.08 -19.08 3.23
CA SER A 220 -8.42 -20.32 3.70
C SER A 220 -6.89 -20.25 3.64
N SER A 221 -6.27 -20.11 2.46
CA SER A 221 -4.82 -20.07 2.27
C SER A 221 -4.45 -19.17 1.09
N VAL A 222 -3.23 -18.68 1.08
CA VAL A 222 -2.62 -18.03 -0.09
C VAL A 222 -1.92 -19.07 -0.98
N SER A 223 -1.32 -18.65 -2.11
CA SER A 223 -0.63 -19.56 -3.04
C SER A 223 0.79 -19.12 -3.42
N TRP A 224 1.25 -17.98 -2.92
CA TRP A 224 2.50 -17.35 -3.37
C TRP A 224 3.67 -17.48 -2.39
N ARG A 225 3.46 -18.02 -1.20
CA ARG A 225 4.51 -18.26 -0.20
C ARG A 225 5.20 -19.59 -0.47
N SER A 226 6.39 -19.78 0.09
CA SER A 226 7.11 -21.06 0.05
C SER A 226 6.34 -22.18 0.73
N HIS A 227 5.56 -21.85 1.78
CA HIS A 227 4.65 -22.73 2.48
C HIS A 227 3.31 -22.03 2.69
N ASN A 228 2.20 -22.69 2.37
CA ASN A 228 0.86 -22.11 2.38
C ASN A 228 -0.10 -22.97 3.23
N PRO A 229 -0.05 -22.84 4.57
CA PRO A 229 -0.94 -23.60 5.45
C PRO A 229 -2.38 -23.12 5.32
N LEU A 230 -3.32 -24.03 5.52
CA LEU A 230 -4.73 -23.69 5.65
C LEU A 230 -4.98 -23.05 7.01
N LYS A 231 -5.83 -22.05 7.09
CA LYS A 231 -6.34 -21.55 8.36
C LYS A 231 -6.96 -22.70 9.16
N ARG A 232 -6.59 -22.85 10.42
CA ARG A 232 -7.25 -23.80 11.33
C ARG A 232 -8.69 -23.37 11.61
N PRO A 233 -9.56 -24.27 12.06
CA PRO A 233 -10.94 -23.92 12.44
C PRO A 233 -10.99 -22.75 13.43
N GLY A 234 -11.89 -21.81 13.20
CA GLY A 234 -12.06 -20.61 14.02
C GLY A 234 -11.12 -19.44 13.69
N MET A 235 -9.97 -19.68 13.06
CA MET A 235 -9.01 -18.61 12.74
C MET A 235 -9.58 -17.59 11.73
N HIS A 236 -10.42 -18.04 10.82
CA HIS A 236 -11.07 -17.15 9.87
C HIS A 236 -12.00 -16.15 10.57
N MET A 237 -12.80 -16.61 11.53
CA MET A 237 -13.64 -15.75 12.38
C MET A 237 -12.79 -14.77 13.17
N LEU A 238 -11.74 -15.24 13.84
CA LEU A 238 -10.87 -14.42 14.67
C LEU A 238 -10.22 -13.29 13.86
N SER A 239 -9.61 -13.62 12.70
CA SER A 239 -8.95 -12.62 11.86
C SER A 239 -9.93 -11.60 11.27
N SER A 240 -11.13 -12.02 10.92
CA SER A 240 -12.18 -11.14 10.42
C SER A 240 -12.67 -10.18 11.50
N MET A 241 -12.94 -10.70 12.70
CA MET A 241 -13.39 -9.86 13.82
C MET A 241 -12.28 -8.93 14.34
N GLN A 242 -11.01 -9.31 14.24
CA GLN A 242 -9.90 -8.43 14.54
C GLN A 242 -9.90 -7.19 13.62
N ALA A 243 -10.07 -7.37 12.31
CA ALA A 243 -10.17 -6.24 11.38
C ALA A 243 -11.34 -5.32 11.73
N VAL A 244 -12.53 -5.87 12.00
CA VAL A 244 -13.73 -5.11 12.39
C VAL A 244 -13.51 -4.36 13.71
N ALA A 245 -12.90 -4.99 14.71
CA ALA A 245 -12.58 -4.36 15.99
C ALA A 245 -11.62 -3.18 15.83
N HIS A 246 -10.77 -3.18 14.80
CA HIS A 246 -9.87 -2.07 14.46
C HIS A 246 -10.49 -1.03 13.52
N GLY A 247 -11.77 -1.17 13.15
CA GLY A 247 -12.50 -0.18 12.35
C GLY A 247 -12.69 -0.56 10.88
N ALA A 248 -12.50 -1.83 10.50
CA ALA A 248 -12.88 -2.27 9.16
C ALA A 248 -14.40 -2.27 8.99
N ASP A 249 -14.87 -1.63 7.94
CA ASP A 249 -16.29 -1.56 7.56
C ASP A 249 -16.73 -2.72 6.66
N SER A 250 -15.77 -3.52 6.21
CA SER A 250 -16.01 -4.72 5.41
C SER A 250 -14.92 -5.77 5.61
N VAL A 251 -15.27 -7.03 5.34
CA VAL A 251 -14.33 -8.13 5.18
C VAL A 251 -14.56 -8.74 3.81
N GLN A 252 -13.64 -8.51 2.88
CA GLN A 252 -13.73 -8.97 1.51
C GLN A 252 -12.68 -10.05 1.23
N TYR A 253 -12.91 -10.83 0.19
CA TYR A 253 -12.12 -12.03 -0.08
C TYR A 253 -11.55 -12.04 -1.48
N PHE A 254 -10.29 -12.28 -1.62
CA PHE A 254 -9.70 -12.88 -2.79
C PHE A 254 -9.58 -14.38 -2.55
N GLN A 255 -10.47 -15.22 -3.19
CA GLN A 255 -11.46 -14.88 -4.19
C GLN A 255 -12.81 -15.61 -3.96
N TRP A 256 -13.85 -15.24 -4.70
CA TRP A 256 -15.15 -15.90 -4.60
C TRP A 256 -15.07 -17.37 -5.02
N ARG A 257 -14.58 -17.62 -6.25
CA ARG A 257 -14.49 -18.97 -6.81
C ARG A 257 -13.07 -19.30 -7.21
N LYS A 258 -12.59 -20.46 -6.79
CA LYS A 258 -11.24 -20.93 -7.05
C LYS A 258 -10.95 -21.00 -8.54
N SER A 259 -9.84 -20.41 -8.96
CA SER A 259 -9.39 -20.37 -10.35
C SER A 259 -9.04 -21.76 -10.86
N ARG A 260 -9.42 -22.06 -12.11
CA ARG A 260 -9.10 -23.35 -12.75
C ARG A 260 -7.65 -23.44 -13.23
N GLY A 261 -7.00 -22.33 -13.42
CA GLY A 261 -5.63 -22.21 -13.93
C GLY A 261 -5.01 -20.87 -13.55
N GLY A 262 -3.84 -20.58 -14.11
CA GLY A 262 -3.07 -19.37 -13.83
C GLY A 262 -2.20 -19.50 -12.60
N TYR A 263 -1.50 -18.42 -12.28
CA TYR A 263 -0.54 -18.39 -11.19
C TYR A 263 -1.17 -18.65 -9.82
N GLU A 264 -2.38 -18.15 -9.60
CA GLU A 264 -3.10 -18.23 -8.33
C GLU A 264 -4.17 -19.33 -8.28
N LYS A 265 -4.06 -20.36 -9.12
CA LYS A 265 -5.04 -21.47 -9.14
C LYS A 265 -5.16 -22.24 -7.81
N PHE A 266 -4.14 -22.17 -6.97
CA PHE A 266 -4.14 -22.79 -5.63
C PHE A 266 -4.50 -21.81 -4.52
N HIS A 267 -4.74 -20.53 -4.83
CA HIS A 267 -5.22 -19.58 -3.84
C HIS A 267 -6.57 -20.00 -3.27
N GLY A 268 -6.78 -19.74 -1.98
CA GLY A 268 -8.03 -20.03 -1.30
C GLY A 268 -9.21 -19.25 -1.91
N ALA A 269 -10.37 -19.84 -1.88
CA ALA A 269 -11.58 -19.20 -2.36
C ALA A 269 -12.77 -19.60 -1.48
N VAL A 270 -13.83 -18.79 -1.52
CA VAL A 270 -15.08 -19.09 -0.81
C VAL A 270 -15.72 -20.36 -1.38
N VAL A 271 -15.76 -20.46 -2.71
CA VAL A 271 -16.29 -21.64 -3.44
C VAL A 271 -15.13 -22.41 -4.06
N ASP A 272 -14.95 -23.68 -3.66
CA ASP A 272 -13.93 -24.58 -4.20
C ASP A 272 -14.38 -25.23 -5.53
N HIS A 273 -13.44 -25.95 -6.19
CA HIS A 273 -13.69 -26.65 -7.46
C HIS A 273 -14.72 -27.76 -7.30
N LYS A 274 -14.69 -28.47 -6.18
CA LYS A 274 -15.64 -29.55 -5.82
C LYS A 274 -16.44 -29.14 -4.59
N ASN A 275 -17.60 -29.76 -4.43
CA ASN A 275 -18.50 -29.59 -3.29
C ASN A 275 -19.11 -28.18 -3.13
N GLY A 276 -18.79 -27.22 -4.01
CA GLY A 276 -19.42 -25.90 -4.03
C GLY A 276 -19.46 -25.23 -2.65
N SER A 277 -20.65 -25.17 -2.04
CA SER A 277 -20.90 -24.60 -0.72
C SER A 277 -20.71 -25.60 0.44
N ASP A 278 -20.49 -26.89 0.17
CA ASP A 278 -20.31 -27.91 1.22
C ASP A 278 -18.83 -28.08 1.59
N THR A 279 -18.20 -26.97 1.97
CA THR A 279 -16.83 -26.98 2.50
C THR A 279 -16.77 -26.29 3.85
N ARG A 280 -15.74 -26.60 4.65
CA ARG A 280 -15.48 -25.87 5.90
C ARG A 280 -15.32 -24.37 5.64
N THR A 281 -14.53 -24.00 4.64
CA THR A 281 -14.29 -22.62 4.26
C THR A 281 -15.59 -21.86 3.97
N PHE A 282 -16.49 -22.45 3.16
CA PHE A 282 -17.76 -21.81 2.85
C PHE A 282 -18.62 -21.60 4.12
N ARG A 283 -18.67 -22.61 5.01
CA ARG A 283 -19.40 -22.49 6.28
C ARG A 283 -18.81 -21.42 7.19
N GLU A 284 -17.48 -21.36 7.31
CA GLU A 284 -16.82 -20.32 8.12
C GLU A 284 -17.06 -18.90 7.57
N VAL A 285 -17.01 -18.72 6.25
CA VAL A 285 -17.34 -17.44 5.61
C VAL A 285 -18.81 -17.06 5.84
N THR A 286 -19.73 -18.04 5.72
CA THR A 286 -21.15 -17.83 6.02
C THR A 286 -21.37 -17.41 7.48
N GLU A 287 -20.65 -18.00 8.41
CA GLU A 287 -20.76 -17.65 9.83
C GLU A 287 -20.21 -16.23 10.11
N VAL A 288 -19.10 -15.84 9.47
CA VAL A 288 -18.62 -14.45 9.52
C VAL A 288 -19.68 -13.49 8.99
N GLY A 289 -20.29 -13.79 7.84
CA GLY A 289 -21.37 -12.99 7.27
C GLY A 289 -22.55 -12.78 8.23
N LYS A 290 -23.04 -13.87 8.84
CA LYS A 290 -24.12 -13.81 9.86
C LYS A 290 -23.72 -12.97 11.07
N ARG A 291 -22.46 -13.09 11.51
CA ARG A 291 -21.95 -12.29 12.63
C ARG A 291 -21.90 -10.81 12.29
N LEU A 292 -21.43 -10.45 11.10
CA LEU A 292 -21.40 -9.08 10.62
C LEU A 292 -22.81 -8.49 10.46
N GLU A 293 -23.76 -9.25 9.92
CA GLU A 293 -25.16 -8.86 9.81
C GLU A 293 -25.77 -8.55 11.20
N HIS A 294 -25.51 -9.41 12.18
CA HIS A 294 -25.97 -9.20 13.56
C HIS A 294 -25.35 -7.93 14.19
N LEU A 295 -24.05 -7.70 13.94
CA LEU A 295 -23.32 -6.55 14.47
C LEU A 295 -23.76 -5.23 13.79
N SER A 296 -24.05 -5.25 12.49
CA SER A 296 -24.41 -4.05 11.71
C SER A 296 -25.66 -3.33 12.22
N GLY A 297 -26.58 -4.05 12.87
CA GLY A 297 -27.78 -3.49 13.52
C GLY A 297 -27.49 -2.73 14.83
N GLY A 298 -26.33 -2.94 15.45
CA GLY A 298 -25.98 -2.39 16.77
C GLY A 298 -24.73 -1.53 16.82
N ILE A 299 -23.80 -1.75 15.92
CA ILE A 299 -22.56 -0.97 15.85
C ILE A 299 -22.75 0.14 14.82
N LYS A 300 -23.14 1.33 15.30
CA LYS A 300 -22.89 2.55 14.56
C LYS A 300 -21.38 2.81 14.65
N THR A 301 -20.77 3.02 13.52
CA THR A 301 -19.35 3.30 13.31
C THR A 301 -18.63 3.87 14.55
N PHE A 302 -17.89 3.04 15.27
CA PHE A 302 -17.09 3.48 16.39
C PHE A 302 -15.80 4.09 15.86
N LEU A 303 -15.80 5.41 15.70
CA LEU A 303 -14.56 6.17 15.64
C LEU A 303 -14.04 6.34 17.08
N ASN A 304 -13.44 5.29 17.63
CA ASN A 304 -12.71 5.47 18.87
C ASN A 304 -11.45 6.29 18.53
N ARG A 305 -11.40 7.53 19.04
CA ARG A 305 -10.20 8.36 18.89
C ARG A 305 -9.18 7.87 19.91
N ALA A 306 -8.12 7.25 19.44
CA ALA A 306 -7.01 6.88 20.28
C ALA A 306 -6.48 8.10 21.06
N LYS A 307 -5.99 7.86 22.27
CA LYS A 307 -5.37 8.90 23.11
C LYS A 307 -3.86 8.84 23.07
N ALA A 308 -3.31 7.79 22.45
CA ALA A 308 -1.91 7.62 22.18
C ALA A 308 -1.67 7.57 20.67
N ALA A 309 -0.53 8.08 20.25
CA ALA A 309 -0.09 8.02 18.86
C ALA A 309 1.35 7.53 18.75
N ILE A 310 1.64 6.85 17.66
CA ILE A 310 3.00 6.51 17.24
C ILE A 310 3.27 7.27 15.94
N VAL A 311 4.36 8.02 15.90
CA VAL A 311 4.80 8.67 14.67
C VAL A 311 5.32 7.61 13.71
N PHE A 312 4.69 7.54 12.54
CA PHE A 312 5.10 6.67 11.45
C PHE A 312 5.22 7.49 10.17
N ASP A 313 6.43 7.54 9.64
CA ASP A 313 6.77 8.41 8.52
C ASP A 313 7.58 7.65 7.47
N TRP A 314 7.10 7.65 6.21
CA TRP A 314 7.76 6.94 5.11
C TRP A 314 9.12 7.52 4.77
N GLU A 315 9.28 8.83 4.84
CA GLU A 315 10.56 9.47 4.55
C GLU A 315 11.62 9.08 5.59
N ASN A 316 11.23 9.02 6.88
CA ASN A 316 12.09 8.54 7.95
C ASN A 316 12.42 7.06 7.77
N TRP A 317 11.42 6.24 7.40
CA TRP A 317 11.65 4.83 7.07
C TRP A 317 12.69 4.67 5.96
N TRP A 318 12.52 5.39 4.85
CA TRP A 318 13.48 5.37 3.74
C TRP A 318 14.86 5.84 4.17
N ALA A 319 14.96 6.96 4.90
CA ALA A 319 16.23 7.53 5.33
C ALA A 319 16.99 6.58 6.27
N VAL A 320 16.28 5.98 7.23
CA VAL A 320 16.89 5.09 8.23
C VAL A 320 17.45 3.80 7.60
N GLU A 321 16.72 3.21 6.65
CA GLU A 321 17.12 1.92 6.06
C GLU A 321 18.02 2.05 4.82
N ASP A 322 18.09 3.24 4.20
CA ASP A 322 18.97 3.48 3.04
C ASP A 322 20.33 4.05 3.42
N THR A 323 20.53 4.38 4.68
CA THR A 323 21.76 5.05 5.14
C THR A 323 22.77 4.03 5.66
N SER A 324 24.05 4.22 5.30
CA SER A 324 25.18 3.55 5.96
C SER A 324 25.40 4.17 7.35
N GLY A 325 24.48 3.92 8.27
CA GLY A 325 24.55 4.46 9.62
C GLY A 325 25.44 3.61 10.55
N PRO A 326 25.34 3.82 11.87
CA PRO A 326 26.07 3.01 12.84
C PRO A 326 25.70 1.53 12.82
N ARG A 327 24.55 1.20 12.19
CA ARG A 327 24.06 -0.16 11.90
C ARG A 327 23.45 -0.19 10.52
N GLN A 328 23.55 -1.34 9.82
CA GLN A 328 22.94 -1.58 8.51
C GLN A 328 21.72 -2.53 8.61
N ASP A 329 21.47 -3.08 9.79
CA ASP A 329 20.38 -4.02 10.05
C ASP A 329 19.19 -3.35 10.78
N LEU A 330 18.99 -2.06 10.53
CA LEU A 330 17.84 -1.32 11.05
C LEU A 330 16.57 -1.78 10.36
N ASP A 331 15.56 -2.10 11.16
CA ASP A 331 14.21 -2.46 10.72
C ASP A 331 13.23 -1.48 11.35
N TYR A 332 12.85 -0.47 10.57
CA TYR A 332 11.99 0.61 11.04
C TYR A 332 10.60 0.10 11.42
N VAL A 333 10.02 -0.79 10.61
CA VAL A 333 8.70 -1.36 10.87
C VAL A 333 8.71 -2.22 12.13
N LYS A 334 9.77 -3.00 12.32
CA LYS A 334 9.93 -3.78 13.54
C LYS A 334 10.02 -2.88 14.78
N CYS A 335 10.79 -1.81 14.72
CA CYS A 335 10.90 -0.84 15.81
C CYS A 335 9.52 -0.25 16.16
N VAL A 336 8.79 0.20 15.15
CA VAL A 336 7.45 0.78 15.31
C VAL A 336 6.46 -0.25 15.88
N THR A 337 6.47 -1.47 15.37
CA THR A 337 5.57 -2.54 15.84
C THR A 337 5.92 -3.05 17.23
N ASP A 338 7.19 -3.01 17.64
CA ASP A 338 7.59 -3.31 19.02
C ASP A 338 7.04 -2.25 20.02
N HIS A 339 7.05 -0.97 19.65
CA HIS A 339 6.40 0.09 20.44
C HIS A 339 4.87 -0.07 20.46
N TYR A 340 4.26 -0.37 19.32
CA TYR A 340 2.83 -0.65 19.22
C TYR A 340 2.42 -1.82 20.12
N ARG A 341 3.24 -2.86 20.19
CA ARG A 341 2.99 -4.05 21.02
C ARG A 341 2.80 -3.69 22.50
N ALA A 342 3.57 -2.74 23.04
CA ALA A 342 3.43 -2.32 24.43
C ALA A 342 2.03 -1.76 24.73
N PHE A 343 1.47 -0.96 23.83
CA PHE A 343 0.10 -0.46 23.96
C PHE A 343 -0.93 -1.59 23.77
N TRP A 344 -0.71 -2.42 22.77
CA TRP A 344 -1.58 -3.54 22.44
C TRP A 344 -1.73 -4.52 23.63
N GLU A 345 -0.62 -4.86 24.31
CA GLU A 345 -0.63 -5.70 25.51
C GLU A 345 -1.36 -5.05 26.70
N CYS A 346 -1.42 -3.72 26.74
CA CYS A 346 -2.18 -2.96 27.72
C CYS A 346 -3.65 -2.75 27.32
N GLY A 347 -4.09 -3.22 26.17
CA GLY A 347 -5.45 -3.00 25.65
C GLY A 347 -5.74 -1.54 25.28
N LEU A 348 -4.73 -0.78 24.89
CA LEU A 348 -4.83 0.62 24.52
C LEU A 348 -4.82 0.80 22.99
N ASP A 349 -5.77 1.58 22.51
CA ASP A 349 -5.79 1.98 21.10
C ASP A 349 -4.70 3.01 20.80
N VAL A 350 -4.09 2.87 19.63
CA VAL A 350 -3.05 3.76 19.11
C VAL A 350 -3.39 4.16 17.69
N ASP A 351 -3.21 5.44 17.36
CA ASP A 351 -3.20 5.93 15.99
C ASP A 351 -1.76 6.06 15.48
N PHE A 352 -1.58 5.87 14.18
CA PHE A 352 -0.35 6.22 13.50
C PHE A 352 -0.48 7.61 12.88
N VAL A 353 0.49 8.47 13.13
CA VAL A 353 0.48 9.85 12.68
C VAL A 353 1.76 10.19 11.93
N SER A 354 1.65 11.03 10.91
CA SER A 354 2.81 11.58 10.20
C SER A 354 3.42 12.75 11.00
N MET A 355 4.65 13.13 10.66
CA MET A 355 5.29 14.32 11.27
C MET A 355 4.53 15.62 11.02
N ASP A 356 3.73 15.67 9.97
CA ASP A 356 2.95 16.87 9.56
C ASP A 356 1.52 16.88 10.13
N ASP A 357 1.11 15.82 10.87
CA ASP A 357 -0.22 15.73 11.47
C ASP A 357 -0.34 16.58 12.75
N ASP A 358 -1.57 16.94 13.11
CA ASP A 358 -1.86 17.61 14.38
C ASP A 358 -1.83 16.60 15.55
N PHE A 359 -0.93 16.81 16.49
CA PHE A 359 -0.77 15.99 17.71
C PHE A 359 -1.62 16.44 18.89
N SER A 360 -2.32 17.58 18.82
CA SER A 360 -3.00 18.21 19.96
C SER A 360 -4.09 17.34 20.61
N GLY A 361 -4.61 16.35 19.88
CA GLY A 361 -5.65 15.42 20.37
C GLY A 361 -5.11 14.25 21.20
N TYR A 362 -3.80 14.02 21.22
CA TYR A 362 -3.17 12.89 21.90
C TYR A 362 -2.63 13.30 23.28
N ARG A 363 -2.52 12.30 24.16
CA ARG A 363 -1.96 12.47 25.51
C ARG A 363 -0.58 11.86 25.64
N LEU A 364 -0.24 10.93 24.71
CA LEU A 364 1.03 10.22 24.66
C LEU A 364 1.36 9.92 23.21
#